data_ac04d8c12e2d1b27ae1ab57c9c638c8e
#
_entry.id   ac04d8c12e2d1b27ae1ab57c9c638c8e
#
_cell.length_a   1.000
_cell.length_b   1.000
_cell.length_c   1.000
_cell.angle_alpha   90.00
_cell.angle_beta   90.00
_cell.angle_gamma   90.00
#
_symmetry.space_group_name_H-M   'P 1'
#
loop_
_entity.id
_entity.type
_entity.pdbx_description
1 polymer ?
#
loop_
_entity_poly.entity_id
_entity_poly.type
_entity_poly.pdbx_seq_one_letter_code
_entity_poly.pdbx_strand_id
1 'polypeptide(L)'
;MKKLFAFALLALSSVLAAPAAFVAPADTPGAKASLAVGAVAPDFTLPDADGKQHTLASLKGKSGTLILFIATKCPVSNAYNARMQKLAEDFRAKGVNVVGVNSNVAELAAEVKQHAAANGLTFTILKDTGNVVADRFDAQVTPEAYLLDASGKLVYHGRIDNSRNGDAITSSELREAIEATLAGKPVAKSEVKAFGCSIKRG
;
A
#
# COMPACT_ATOMS: atom_id res chain seq x y z
N MET A 1 -54.37 -34.37 -64.95
CA MET A 1 -53.71 -34.77 -63.67
C MET A 1 -52.76 -33.66 -63.27
N LYS A 2 -53.18 -32.72 -62.42
CA LYS A 2 -52.43 -31.54 -61.95
C LYS A 2 -51.98 -31.79 -60.49
N LYS A 3 -50.70 -31.90 -60.28
CA LYS A 3 -50.15 -32.00 -58.90
C LYS A 3 -49.80 -30.59 -58.40
N LEU A 4 -50.50 -30.16 -57.35
CA LEU A 4 -50.16 -28.95 -56.59
C LEU A 4 -48.98 -29.25 -55.66
N PHE A 5 -47.92 -28.48 -55.75
CA PHE A 5 -46.86 -28.44 -54.74
C PHE A 5 -47.14 -27.26 -53.79
N ALA A 6 -47.32 -27.53 -52.51
CA ALA A 6 -47.47 -26.56 -51.47
C ALA A 6 -46.07 -26.27 -50.94
N PHE A 7 -45.59 -25.00 -51.04
CA PHE A 7 -44.37 -24.51 -50.42
C PHE A 7 -44.73 -24.05 -48.97
N ALA A 8 -44.16 -24.73 -48.00
CA ALA A 8 -44.19 -24.27 -46.62
C ALA A 8 -43.06 -23.30 -46.38
N LEU A 9 -43.37 -22.02 -46.08
CA LEU A 9 -42.41 -21.02 -45.60
C LEU A 9 -42.12 -21.28 -44.13
N LEU A 10 -40.88 -21.68 -43.80
CA LEU A 10 -40.35 -21.68 -42.45
C LEU A 10 -39.84 -20.26 -42.09
N ALA A 11 -40.53 -19.58 -41.20
CA ALA A 11 -40.06 -18.31 -40.64
C ALA A 11 -39.03 -18.59 -39.55
N LEU A 12 -37.77 -18.21 -39.84
CA LEU A 12 -36.66 -18.31 -38.89
C LEU A 12 -36.63 -17.06 -38.00
N SER A 13 -37.12 -17.17 -36.77
CA SER A 13 -37.11 -16.11 -35.78
C SER A 13 -35.72 -15.99 -35.18
N SER A 14 -34.95 -14.98 -35.59
CA SER A 14 -33.66 -14.63 -35.01
C SER A 14 -33.85 -13.90 -33.67
N VAL A 15 -33.60 -14.58 -32.56
CA VAL A 15 -33.56 -13.96 -31.25
C VAL A 15 -32.19 -13.24 -31.13
N LEU A 16 -32.19 -11.89 -31.21
CA LEU A 16 -31.02 -11.08 -30.84
C LEU A 16 -30.86 -11.12 -29.32
N ALA A 17 -29.84 -11.83 -28.83
CA ALA A 17 -29.41 -11.73 -27.45
C ALA A 17 -28.65 -10.42 -27.27
N ALA A 18 -29.20 -9.49 -26.50
CA ALA A 18 -28.51 -8.29 -26.08
C ALA A 18 -27.33 -8.64 -25.09
N PRO A 19 -26.15 -8.04 -25.22
CA PRO A 19 -25.09 -8.28 -24.27
C PRO A 19 -25.50 -7.72 -22.90
N ALA A 20 -25.43 -8.56 -21.86
CA ALA A 20 -25.60 -8.11 -20.48
C ALA A 20 -24.48 -7.12 -20.12
N ALA A 21 -24.85 -5.88 -19.91
CA ALA A 21 -23.92 -4.86 -19.39
C ALA A 21 -23.48 -5.30 -18.00
N PHE A 22 -22.18 -5.57 -17.84
CA PHE A 22 -21.55 -5.83 -16.56
C PHE A 22 -21.55 -4.50 -15.78
N VAL A 23 -22.51 -4.31 -14.90
CA VAL A 23 -22.52 -3.18 -13.96
C VAL A 23 -21.51 -3.51 -12.88
N ALA A 24 -20.35 -2.83 -12.91
CA ALA A 24 -19.41 -2.87 -11.81
C ALA A 24 -20.12 -2.38 -10.52
N PRO A 25 -19.92 -3.03 -9.37
CA PRO A 25 -20.53 -2.57 -8.13
C PRO A 25 -20.07 -1.14 -7.85
N ALA A 26 -21.03 -0.24 -7.69
CA ALA A 26 -20.77 1.13 -7.27
C ALA A 26 -20.16 1.09 -5.87
N ASP A 27 -18.99 1.72 -5.70
CA ASP A 27 -18.38 1.94 -4.39
C ASP A 27 -19.40 2.66 -3.50
N THR A 28 -19.88 1.96 -2.49
CA THR A 28 -20.77 2.52 -1.47
C THR A 28 -19.94 3.46 -0.59
N PRO A 29 -20.18 4.78 -0.56
CA PRO A 29 -19.49 5.67 0.37
C PRO A 29 -19.98 5.38 1.78
N GLY A 30 -19.15 4.77 2.63
CA GLY A 30 -19.52 4.65 4.04
C GLY A 30 -18.89 3.55 4.88
N ALA A 31 -18.26 2.53 4.31
CA ALA A 31 -17.49 1.60 5.11
C ALA A 31 -16.00 1.96 5.01
N LYS A 32 -15.38 2.34 6.12
CA LYS A 32 -13.92 2.41 6.26
C LYS A 32 -13.37 0.99 6.09
N ALA A 33 -13.22 0.56 4.83
CA ALA A 33 -12.65 -0.75 4.56
C ALA A 33 -11.15 -0.67 4.84
N SER A 34 -10.75 -1.17 6.00
CA SER A 34 -9.35 -1.44 6.33
C SER A 34 -8.74 -2.33 5.25
N LEU A 35 -7.54 -1.99 4.77
CA LEU A 35 -6.83 -2.81 3.81
C LEU A 35 -6.42 -4.13 4.47
N ALA A 36 -7.15 -5.20 4.19
CA ALA A 36 -6.88 -6.52 4.75
C ALA A 36 -5.68 -7.21 4.07
N VAL A 37 -4.95 -8.04 4.82
CA VAL A 37 -3.92 -8.92 4.25
C VAL A 37 -4.55 -9.81 3.17
N GLY A 38 -3.88 -9.89 2.02
CA GLY A 38 -4.36 -10.59 0.83
C GLY A 38 -5.13 -9.70 -0.16
N ALA A 39 -5.60 -8.51 0.24
CA ALA A 39 -6.23 -7.56 -0.66
C ALA A 39 -5.19 -6.78 -1.49
N VAL A 40 -5.58 -6.34 -2.68
CA VAL A 40 -4.75 -5.42 -3.49
C VAL A 40 -4.89 -4.01 -2.94
N ALA A 41 -3.75 -3.36 -2.71
CA ALA A 41 -3.74 -1.99 -2.22
C ALA A 41 -4.37 -1.04 -3.24
N PRO A 42 -5.26 -0.13 -2.81
CA PRO A 42 -5.84 0.87 -3.70
C PRO A 42 -4.76 1.82 -4.19
N ASP A 43 -4.84 2.22 -5.46
CA ASP A 43 -3.92 3.22 -6.00
C ASP A 43 -4.17 4.59 -5.34
N PHE A 44 -3.12 5.38 -5.25
CA PHE A 44 -3.17 6.74 -4.72
C PHE A 44 -2.17 7.63 -5.47
N THR A 45 -2.38 8.92 -5.38
CA THR A 45 -1.43 9.94 -5.87
C THR A 45 -1.15 10.90 -4.75
N LEU A 46 0.12 11.05 -4.38
CA LEU A 46 0.58 11.99 -3.35
C LEU A 46 1.81 12.76 -3.83
N PRO A 47 1.98 14.01 -3.41
CA PRO A 47 3.20 14.77 -3.63
C PRO A 47 4.31 14.29 -2.69
N ASP A 48 5.56 14.36 -3.14
CA ASP A 48 6.73 14.40 -2.25
C ASP A 48 6.91 15.80 -1.65
N ALA A 49 7.96 15.98 -0.87
CA ALA A 49 8.23 17.26 -0.21
C ALA A 49 8.62 18.41 -1.19
N ASP A 50 8.93 18.08 -2.43
CA ASP A 50 9.20 19.05 -3.50
C ASP A 50 7.96 19.31 -4.38
N GLY A 51 6.82 18.70 -4.05
CA GLY A 51 5.56 18.85 -4.77
C GLY A 51 5.41 17.95 -6.00
N LYS A 52 6.40 17.10 -6.29
CA LYS A 52 6.32 16.15 -7.41
C LYS A 52 5.32 15.05 -7.07
N GLN A 53 4.36 14.82 -7.97
CA GLN A 53 3.34 13.81 -7.80
C GLN A 53 3.87 12.40 -8.08
N HIS A 54 3.50 11.46 -7.21
CA HIS A 54 3.82 10.04 -7.33
C HIS A 54 2.55 9.21 -7.15
N THR A 55 2.32 8.28 -8.06
CA THR A 55 1.27 7.26 -7.90
C THR A 55 1.85 6.01 -7.22
N LEU A 56 1.04 5.21 -6.52
CA LEU A 56 1.50 3.91 -6.02
C LEU A 56 2.06 3.06 -7.17
N ALA A 57 1.40 3.09 -8.33
CA ALA A 57 1.86 2.39 -9.53
C ALA A 57 3.28 2.80 -9.96
N SER A 58 3.62 4.11 -9.89
CA SER A 58 4.96 4.62 -10.24
C SER A 58 6.04 4.27 -9.20
N LEU A 59 5.62 3.92 -7.99
CA LEU A 59 6.48 3.59 -6.86
C LEU A 59 6.64 2.07 -6.66
N LYS A 60 5.99 1.25 -7.49
CA LYS A 60 6.10 -0.21 -7.37
C LYS A 60 7.54 -0.69 -7.55
N GLY A 61 8.05 -1.43 -6.58
CA GLY A 61 9.28 -2.18 -6.73
C GLY A 61 9.05 -3.47 -7.53
N LYS A 62 10.09 -3.95 -8.22
CA LYS A 62 10.01 -5.17 -9.05
C LYS A 62 9.60 -6.41 -8.27
N SER A 63 10.01 -6.50 -7.01
CA SER A 63 9.74 -7.65 -6.13
C SER A 63 8.77 -7.34 -5.00
N GLY A 64 8.50 -6.07 -4.72
CA GLY A 64 7.58 -5.61 -3.68
C GLY A 64 7.71 -4.13 -3.38
N THR A 65 6.76 -3.59 -2.63
CA THR A 65 6.76 -2.18 -2.19
C THR A 65 6.48 -2.14 -0.70
N LEU A 66 7.38 -1.53 0.05
CA LEU A 66 7.21 -1.28 1.47
C LEU A 66 6.73 0.15 1.69
N ILE A 67 5.52 0.31 2.22
CA ILE A 67 4.96 1.59 2.63
C ILE A 67 5.14 1.72 4.14
N LEU A 68 5.77 2.82 4.57
CA LEU A 68 6.01 3.13 5.98
C LEU A 68 5.29 4.43 6.34
N PHE A 69 4.28 4.39 7.20
CA PHE A 69 3.72 5.60 7.79
C PHE A 69 4.68 6.11 8.85
N ILE A 70 5.17 7.32 8.68
CA ILE A 70 6.24 7.93 9.49
C ILE A 70 5.86 9.33 9.97
N ALA A 71 6.53 9.82 10.99
CA ALA A 71 6.34 11.16 11.52
C ALA A 71 7.66 11.81 11.92
N THR A 72 7.76 13.11 11.71
CA THR A 72 8.95 13.91 12.07
C THR A 72 8.99 14.26 13.56
N LYS A 73 7.82 14.43 14.18
CA LYS A 73 7.66 14.85 15.58
C LYS A 73 7.34 13.67 16.53
N CYS A 74 7.35 12.43 16.04
CA CYS A 74 7.13 11.24 16.88
C CYS A 74 8.47 10.66 17.36
N PRO A 75 8.75 10.65 18.68
CA PRO A 75 10.00 10.09 19.18
C PRO A 75 10.20 8.62 18.83
N VAL A 76 9.11 7.84 18.79
CA VAL A 76 9.15 6.42 18.39
C VAL A 76 9.51 6.29 16.92
N SER A 77 8.86 7.04 16.00
CA SER A 77 9.21 7.04 14.58
C SER A 77 10.67 7.42 14.36
N ASN A 78 11.14 8.45 15.06
CA ASN A 78 12.51 8.96 14.95
C ASN A 78 13.55 7.93 15.40
N ALA A 79 13.27 7.15 16.44
CA ALA A 79 14.13 6.07 16.90
C ALA A 79 14.29 4.95 15.84
N TYR A 80 13.41 4.89 14.85
CA TYR A 80 13.47 3.93 13.74
C TYR A 80 14.17 4.47 12.48
N ASN A 81 14.53 5.76 12.40
CA ASN A 81 15.07 6.35 11.18
C ASN A 81 16.22 5.54 10.57
N ALA A 82 17.26 5.21 11.35
CA ALA A 82 18.39 4.41 10.86
C ALA A 82 17.97 2.99 10.41
N ARG A 83 17.02 2.37 11.12
CA ARG A 83 16.51 1.02 10.77
C ARG A 83 15.67 1.04 9.50
N MET A 84 14.85 2.07 9.28
CA MET A 84 14.09 2.27 8.04
C MET A 84 15.01 2.53 6.86
N GLN A 85 16.04 3.37 7.04
CA GLN A 85 17.05 3.62 6.02
C GLN A 85 17.81 2.32 5.67
N LYS A 86 18.21 1.56 6.68
CA LYS A 86 18.88 0.27 6.45
C LYS A 86 18.01 -0.74 5.70
N LEU A 87 16.72 -0.80 5.99
CA LEU A 87 15.78 -1.63 5.20
C LEU A 87 15.77 -1.19 3.73
N ALA A 88 15.70 0.12 3.47
CA ALA A 88 15.73 0.64 2.11
C ALA A 88 17.01 0.26 1.37
N GLU A 89 18.16 0.35 2.01
CA GLU A 89 19.45 -0.03 1.44
C GLU A 89 19.57 -1.53 1.18
N ASP A 90 19.24 -2.36 2.19
CA ASP A 90 19.38 -3.81 2.13
C ASP A 90 18.52 -4.47 1.04
N PHE A 91 17.35 -3.88 0.74
CA PHE A 91 16.37 -4.49 -0.14
C PHE A 91 16.20 -3.79 -1.49
N ARG A 92 16.78 -2.60 -1.69
CA ARG A 92 16.73 -1.88 -2.98
C ARG A 92 17.25 -2.73 -4.14
N ALA A 93 18.43 -3.31 -4.01
CA ALA A 93 19.04 -4.14 -5.06
C ALA A 93 18.26 -5.45 -5.30
N LYS A 94 17.46 -5.88 -4.32
CA LYS A 94 16.57 -7.04 -4.41
C LYS A 94 15.21 -6.71 -5.03
N GLY A 95 15.00 -5.47 -5.45
CA GLY A 95 13.78 -5.01 -6.13
C GLY A 95 12.63 -4.63 -5.20
N VAL A 96 12.87 -4.43 -3.90
CA VAL A 96 11.88 -3.85 -2.99
C VAL A 96 12.08 -2.34 -2.93
N ASN A 97 11.04 -1.58 -3.26
CA ASN A 97 11.03 -0.13 -3.10
C ASN A 97 10.45 0.26 -1.75
N VAL A 98 11.12 1.14 -1.02
CA VAL A 98 10.65 1.68 0.26
C VAL A 98 10.12 3.08 0.05
N VAL A 99 8.92 3.35 0.58
CA VAL A 99 8.22 4.62 0.47
C VAL A 99 7.73 5.04 1.85
N GLY A 100 8.14 6.20 2.31
CA GLY A 100 7.58 6.83 3.51
C GLY A 100 6.30 7.60 3.17
N VAL A 101 5.33 7.60 4.07
CA VAL A 101 4.12 8.43 4.00
C VAL A 101 3.99 9.20 5.30
N ASN A 102 4.03 10.53 5.22
CA ASN A 102 3.78 11.40 6.35
C ASN A 102 2.35 11.93 6.28
N SER A 103 1.50 11.45 7.18
CA SER A 103 0.08 11.80 7.24
C SER A 103 -0.28 12.71 8.42
N ASN A 104 0.70 13.19 9.21
CA ASN A 104 0.42 14.12 10.31
C ASN A 104 0.07 15.51 9.77
N VAL A 105 -1.14 15.99 10.08
CA VAL A 105 -1.63 17.30 9.60
C VAL A 105 -0.76 18.48 10.09
N ALA A 106 -0.16 18.37 11.28
CA ALA A 106 0.68 19.41 11.87
C ALA A 106 2.16 19.39 11.39
N GLU A 107 2.51 18.52 10.43
CA GLU A 107 3.86 18.41 9.90
C GLU A 107 3.89 18.87 8.44
N LEU A 108 4.53 20.01 8.17
CA LEU A 108 4.59 20.60 6.83
C LEU A 108 5.57 19.84 5.92
N ALA A 109 5.35 19.87 4.61
CA ALA A 109 6.23 19.23 3.62
C ALA A 109 7.69 19.68 3.77
N ALA A 110 7.95 20.95 4.02
CA ALA A 110 9.31 21.48 4.26
C ALA A 110 9.95 20.88 5.52
N GLU A 111 9.19 20.69 6.61
CA GLU A 111 9.69 20.04 7.82
C GLU A 111 10.02 18.56 7.56
N VAL A 112 9.19 17.86 6.78
CA VAL A 112 9.42 16.46 6.37
C VAL A 112 10.73 16.36 5.55
N LYS A 113 10.94 17.26 4.59
CA LYS A 113 12.18 17.32 3.80
C LYS A 113 13.42 17.56 4.66
N GLN A 114 13.35 18.55 5.54
CA GLN A 114 14.46 18.87 6.44
C GLN A 114 14.78 17.69 7.37
N HIS A 115 13.75 17.04 7.92
CA HIS A 115 13.91 15.87 8.77
C HIS A 115 14.56 14.71 8.02
N ALA A 116 14.12 14.42 6.79
CA ALA A 116 14.71 13.37 5.97
C ALA A 116 16.19 13.62 5.72
N ALA A 117 16.58 14.84 5.35
CA ALA A 117 17.96 15.21 5.12
C ALA A 117 18.80 15.09 6.40
N ALA A 118 18.29 15.58 7.53
CA ALA A 118 19.00 15.56 8.81
C ALA A 118 19.22 14.14 9.36
N ASN A 119 18.37 13.16 8.97
CA ASN A 119 18.43 11.77 9.41
C ASN A 119 18.92 10.79 8.33
N GLY A 120 19.42 11.30 7.19
CA GLY A 120 19.96 10.48 6.10
C GLY A 120 18.94 9.55 5.45
N LEU A 121 17.65 9.89 5.46
CA LEU A 121 16.60 9.11 4.80
C LEU A 121 16.64 9.39 3.30
N THR A 122 16.99 8.37 2.51
CA THR A 122 17.20 8.50 1.05
C THR A 122 16.08 7.88 0.21
N PHE A 123 15.10 7.24 0.85
CA PHE A 123 13.91 6.74 0.17
C PHE A 123 12.87 7.86 0.00
N THR A 124 12.00 7.71 -1.00
CA THR A 124 10.94 8.70 -1.27
C THR A 124 9.99 8.82 -0.09
N ILE A 125 9.74 10.06 0.35
CA ILE A 125 8.77 10.36 1.41
C ILE A 125 7.69 11.27 0.82
N LEU A 126 6.43 10.83 0.95
CA LEU A 126 5.26 11.49 0.43
C LEU A 126 4.52 12.24 1.55
N LYS A 127 3.86 13.33 1.19
CA LYS A 127 2.99 14.07 2.12
C LYS A 127 1.52 13.73 1.84
N ASP A 128 0.87 13.07 2.78
CA ASP A 128 -0.55 12.76 2.75
C ASP A 128 -1.34 13.82 3.51
N THR A 129 -1.62 14.93 2.82
CA THR A 129 -2.43 16.01 3.37
C THR A 129 -3.89 15.57 3.44
N GLY A 130 -4.50 15.67 4.62
CA GLY A 130 -5.89 15.27 4.87
C GLY A 130 -6.08 13.79 5.19
N ASN A 131 -4.99 13.05 5.43
CA ASN A 131 -5.00 11.64 5.89
C ASN A 131 -5.68 10.64 4.94
N VAL A 132 -5.81 10.99 3.65
CA VAL A 132 -6.58 10.20 2.67
C VAL A 132 -5.99 8.79 2.51
N VAL A 133 -4.66 8.69 2.40
CA VAL A 133 -3.99 7.40 2.24
C VAL A 133 -3.91 6.67 3.58
N ALA A 134 -3.63 7.38 4.68
CA ALA A 134 -3.67 6.78 6.02
C ALA A 134 -5.03 6.15 6.32
N ASP A 135 -6.13 6.81 5.94
CA ASP A 135 -7.48 6.29 6.15
C ASP A 135 -7.81 5.09 5.26
N ARG A 136 -7.34 5.07 4.00
CA ARG A 136 -7.51 3.91 3.09
C ARG A 136 -6.74 2.68 3.56
N PHE A 137 -5.57 2.88 4.15
CA PHE A 137 -4.75 1.80 4.71
C PHE A 137 -5.16 1.44 6.14
N ASP A 138 -6.03 2.23 6.78
CA ASP A 138 -6.36 2.17 8.21
C ASP A 138 -5.12 2.32 9.11
N ALA A 139 -4.15 3.11 8.67
CA ALA A 139 -2.94 3.38 9.44
C ALA A 139 -3.26 4.21 10.69
N GLN A 140 -2.78 3.79 11.85
CA GLN A 140 -3.15 4.38 13.15
C GLN A 140 -1.97 5.03 13.86
N VAL A 141 -0.76 4.49 13.68
CA VAL A 141 0.43 4.91 14.44
C VAL A 141 1.62 5.17 13.52
N THR A 142 2.68 5.75 14.06
CA THR A 142 3.98 5.89 13.39
C THR A 142 5.11 5.40 14.30
N PRO A 143 6.03 4.52 13.80
CA PRO A 143 6.00 3.94 12.46
C PRO A 143 5.00 2.77 12.34
N GLU A 144 4.39 2.61 11.16
CA GLU A 144 3.55 1.47 10.81
C GLU A 144 3.88 1.02 9.40
N ALA A 145 4.03 -0.29 9.19
CA ALA A 145 4.54 -0.87 7.95
C ALA A 145 3.47 -1.67 7.20
N TYR A 146 3.43 -1.50 5.88
CA TYR A 146 2.60 -2.24 4.93
C TYR A 146 3.49 -2.74 3.80
N LEU A 147 3.67 -4.06 3.69
CA LEU A 147 4.44 -4.68 2.62
C LEU A 147 3.48 -5.20 1.54
N LEU A 148 3.65 -4.71 0.34
CA LEU A 148 2.96 -5.18 -0.85
C LEU A 148 3.90 -6.07 -1.66
N ASP A 149 3.39 -7.19 -2.17
CA ASP A 149 4.12 -8.02 -3.13
C ASP A 149 4.23 -7.35 -4.52
N ALA A 150 4.85 -8.02 -5.48
CA ALA A 150 5.00 -7.51 -6.85
C ALA A 150 3.67 -7.27 -7.57
N SER A 151 2.58 -7.95 -7.15
CA SER A 151 1.24 -7.75 -7.70
C SER A 151 0.52 -6.54 -7.07
N GLY A 152 1.04 -6.01 -5.96
CA GLY A 152 0.41 -4.94 -5.18
C GLY A 152 -0.53 -5.46 -4.08
N LYS A 153 -0.49 -6.76 -3.78
CA LYS A 153 -1.27 -7.37 -2.72
C LYS A 153 -0.57 -7.17 -1.37
N LEU A 154 -1.31 -6.79 -0.33
CA LEU A 154 -0.80 -6.67 1.03
C LEU A 154 -0.44 -8.06 1.57
N VAL A 155 0.82 -8.26 1.93
CA VAL A 155 1.33 -9.53 2.48
C VAL A 155 1.79 -9.41 3.92
N TYR A 156 2.03 -8.18 4.40
CA TYR A 156 2.36 -7.91 5.79
C TYR A 156 1.83 -6.53 6.22
N HIS A 157 1.30 -6.46 7.44
CA HIS A 157 0.92 -5.23 8.11
C HIS A 157 1.40 -5.27 9.57
N GLY A 158 2.05 -4.21 10.02
CA GLY A 158 2.43 -4.13 11.43
C GLY A 158 3.68 -3.32 11.75
N ARG A 159 4.38 -3.77 12.82
CA ARG A 159 5.60 -3.12 13.31
C ARG A 159 6.82 -3.50 12.48
N ILE A 160 7.89 -2.70 12.61
CA ILE A 160 9.18 -2.97 11.95
C ILE A 160 9.92 -4.09 12.68
N ASP A 161 10.03 -3.98 13.99
CA ASP A 161 10.60 -4.96 14.91
C ASP A 161 9.98 -4.78 16.31
N ASN A 162 10.42 -5.56 17.30
CA ASN A 162 9.84 -5.54 18.64
C ASN A 162 10.51 -4.56 19.62
N SER A 163 11.43 -3.69 19.17
CA SER A 163 12.14 -2.75 20.04
C SER A 163 11.89 -1.30 19.65
N ARG A 164 11.35 -0.49 20.55
CA ARG A 164 11.06 0.94 20.29
C ARG A 164 12.33 1.75 19.98
N ASN A 165 13.39 1.52 20.72
CA ASN A 165 14.65 2.28 20.67
C ASN A 165 15.81 1.49 20.07
N GLY A 166 15.62 0.22 19.74
CA GLY A 166 16.65 -0.60 19.10
C GLY A 166 17.58 -1.35 20.06
N ASP A 167 17.40 -1.23 21.38
CA ASP A 167 18.37 -1.77 22.37
C ASP A 167 18.29 -3.30 22.53
N ALA A 168 17.11 -3.90 22.30
CA ALA A 168 16.89 -5.32 22.53
C ALA A 168 15.96 -5.91 21.46
N ILE A 169 16.40 -5.90 20.21
CA ILE A 169 15.66 -6.49 19.10
C ILE A 169 15.82 -8.02 19.19
N THR A 170 14.72 -8.72 19.48
CA THR A 170 14.65 -10.19 19.51
C THR A 170 13.78 -10.76 18.39
N SER A 171 13.04 -9.90 17.67
CA SER A 171 12.29 -10.27 16.47
C SER A 171 12.21 -9.11 15.49
N SER A 172 12.30 -9.39 14.19
CA SER A 172 12.31 -8.43 13.09
C SER A 172 11.28 -8.82 12.05
N GLU A 173 9.99 -8.80 12.46
CA GLU A 173 8.90 -9.40 11.68
C GLU A 173 8.77 -8.82 10.29
N LEU A 174 8.99 -7.51 10.11
CA LEU A 174 8.96 -6.89 8.79
C LEU A 174 10.10 -7.42 7.89
N ARG A 175 11.32 -7.55 8.41
CA ARG A 175 12.45 -8.11 7.65
C ARG A 175 12.17 -9.55 7.24
N GLU A 176 11.69 -10.37 8.17
CA GLU A 176 11.29 -11.75 7.91
C GLU A 176 10.20 -11.82 6.83
N ALA A 177 9.22 -10.91 6.87
CA ALA A 177 8.15 -10.83 5.87
C ALA A 177 8.70 -10.46 4.48
N ILE A 178 9.63 -9.49 4.40
CA ILE A 178 10.27 -9.12 3.12
C ILE A 178 11.06 -10.31 2.56
N GLU A 179 11.84 -11.00 3.39
CA GLU A 179 12.65 -12.15 2.97
C GLU A 179 11.77 -13.33 2.51
N ALA A 180 10.67 -13.60 3.21
CA ALA A 180 9.69 -14.60 2.79
C ALA A 180 9.05 -14.25 1.43
N THR A 181 8.64 -12.98 1.25
CA THR A 181 8.05 -12.48 0.00
C THR A 181 9.03 -12.63 -1.17
N LEU A 182 10.30 -12.24 -0.98
CA LEU A 182 11.35 -12.39 -2.00
C LEU A 182 11.65 -13.85 -2.34
N ALA A 183 11.48 -14.76 -1.38
CA ALA A 183 11.66 -16.20 -1.58
C ALA A 183 10.40 -16.89 -2.16
N GLY A 184 9.31 -16.13 -2.43
CA GLY A 184 8.03 -16.70 -2.88
C GLY A 184 7.36 -17.59 -1.83
N LYS A 185 7.69 -17.41 -0.55
CA LYS A 185 7.13 -18.16 0.57
C LYS A 185 6.01 -17.37 1.27
N PRO A 186 5.06 -18.06 1.91
CA PRO A 186 4.07 -17.41 2.75
C PRO A 186 4.74 -16.64 3.91
N VAL A 187 4.22 -15.46 4.23
CA VAL A 187 4.64 -14.71 5.41
C VAL A 187 4.04 -15.35 6.66
N ALA A 188 4.89 -15.84 7.56
CA ALA A 188 4.45 -16.61 8.73
C ALA A 188 3.62 -15.77 9.72
N LYS A 189 3.99 -14.49 9.89
CA LYS A 189 3.25 -13.52 10.71
C LYS A 189 2.89 -12.33 9.83
N SER A 190 1.77 -12.44 9.13
CA SER A 190 1.32 -11.41 8.19
C SER A 190 0.73 -10.16 8.85
N GLU A 191 0.30 -10.26 10.11
CA GLU A 191 -0.21 -9.14 10.89
C GLU A 191 0.41 -9.15 12.29
N VAL A 192 1.01 -8.01 12.68
CA VAL A 192 1.63 -7.84 13.99
C VAL A 192 1.34 -6.43 14.48
N LYS A 193 0.79 -6.28 15.67
CA LYS A 193 0.42 -4.98 16.23
C LYS A 193 1.60 -4.00 16.19
N ALA A 194 1.44 -2.91 15.43
CA ALA A 194 2.36 -1.78 15.45
C ALA A 194 2.22 -0.98 16.76
N PHE A 195 3.25 -0.26 17.11
CA PHE A 195 3.27 0.65 18.25
C PHE A 195 4.01 1.94 17.88
N GLY A 196 3.52 3.05 18.42
CA GLY A 196 4.08 4.37 18.12
C GLY A 196 3.15 5.48 18.58
N CYS A 197 3.41 6.68 18.07
CA CYS A 197 2.52 7.81 18.26
C CYS A 197 1.35 7.72 17.29
N SER A 198 0.14 8.04 17.73
CA SER A 198 -1.02 8.11 16.82
C SER A 198 -0.81 9.13 15.71
N ILE A 199 -1.24 8.79 14.51
CA ILE A 199 -1.31 9.73 13.37
C ILE A 199 -2.28 10.85 13.74
N LYS A 200 -1.81 12.11 13.60
CA LYS A 200 -2.63 13.29 13.88
C LYS A 200 -3.47 13.61 12.65
N ARG A 201 -4.78 13.51 12.83
CA ARG A 201 -5.79 13.82 11.81
C ARG A 201 -6.35 15.23 12.00
N GLY A 202 -6.87 15.83 10.92
CA GLY A 202 -7.56 17.12 10.92
C GLY A 202 -9.02 17.00 11.32
#